data_95d65008c09c7edd4b2402ff485b1afe
#
_entry.id   95d65008c09c7edd4b2402ff485b1afe
#
_cell.length_a   1.000
_cell.length_b   1.000
_cell.length_c   1.000
_cell.angle_alpha   90.00
_cell.angle_beta   90.00
_cell.angle_gamma   90.00
#
_symmetry.space_group_name_H-M   'P 1'
#
loop_
_entity.id
_entity.type
_entity.pdbx_description
1 polymer ?
#
loop_
_entity_poly.entity_id
_entity_poly.type
_entity_poly.pdbx_seq_one_letter_code
_entity_poly.pdbx_strand_id
1 'polypeptide(L)'
;MSHHTPYQSLPASAATVSMQERALRELPPDDPLEEADARRGFIGTIPDAEIRGAYDQLVWSLADYRFLEEEHAPATAHPALWRHARLNMLHGLFRVTERIYQVRGFDVSNITFIEGDSGLIVIDPLTCKETAAAALDLYFAHRPKRPVVAVIYSHSHADHFGGVRGVVNEQDVIAGKTAIIAPVGFMEEAVSENVMAGTAMARRAQFQFGHTLARNACCQIDAGMGKTIPRGTITLITPTQLIREMSETHVIDGVEIVFQLTPESEAPAEMHFYFPQERALNLAENGTRSLHNLCPLRGAQVRNAQLWSRYLGESLDATDATPKSCSRSTTGRRGAISESSTTWKRNGISTSSCTIKPYGS
;
A
#
# COMPACT_ATOMS: atom_id res chain seq x y z
N MET A 1 11.21 31.77 -16.14
CA MET A 1 9.86 31.29 -15.83
C MET A 1 9.27 30.73 -17.12
N SER A 2 9.33 29.44 -17.34
CA SER A 2 8.71 28.80 -18.51
C SER A 2 7.24 28.63 -18.21
N HIS A 3 6.39 29.34 -18.93
CA HIS A 3 4.95 29.11 -18.93
C HIS A 3 4.71 27.71 -19.51
N HIS A 4 4.60 26.69 -18.66
CA HIS A 4 3.99 25.45 -19.09
C HIS A 4 2.54 25.75 -19.42
N THR A 5 2.22 25.75 -20.70
CA THR A 5 0.83 25.69 -21.17
C THR A 5 0.21 24.45 -20.53
N PRO A 6 -0.86 24.55 -19.74
CA PRO A 6 -1.49 23.36 -19.19
C PRO A 6 -1.91 22.48 -20.35
N TYR A 7 -1.57 21.18 -20.33
CA TYR A 7 -2.03 20.22 -21.32
C TYR A 7 -3.54 20.34 -21.45
N GLN A 8 -4.01 20.76 -22.61
CA GLN A 8 -5.43 20.88 -22.87
C GLN A 8 -6.03 19.48 -22.90
N SER A 9 -6.94 19.20 -21.97
CA SER A 9 -7.65 17.91 -21.95
C SER A 9 -8.43 17.75 -23.24
N LEU A 10 -8.18 16.66 -23.96
CA LEU A 10 -8.89 16.34 -25.20
C LEU A 10 -10.05 15.40 -24.92
N PRO A 11 -11.18 15.53 -25.61
CA PRO A 11 -12.25 14.56 -25.55
C PRO A 11 -11.79 13.20 -26.11
N ALA A 12 -12.46 12.12 -25.68
CA ALA A 12 -12.19 10.80 -26.22
C ALA A 12 -12.48 10.74 -27.73
N SER A 13 -11.62 10.09 -28.50
CA SER A 13 -11.89 9.81 -29.92
C SER A 13 -13.07 8.83 -30.06
N ALA A 14 -13.71 8.79 -31.22
CA ALA A 14 -14.79 7.84 -31.49
C ALA A 14 -14.35 6.36 -31.27
N ALA A 15 -13.09 6.04 -31.63
CA ALA A 15 -12.52 4.72 -31.39
C ALA A 15 -12.38 4.43 -29.88
N THR A 16 -11.91 5.38 -29.08
CA THR A 16 -11.80 5.27 -27.63
C THR A 16 -13.19 5.08 -27.01
N VAL A 17 -14.17 5.91 -27.39
CA VAL A 17 -15.56 5.78 -26.91
C VAL A 17 -16.08 4.36 -27.17
N SER A 18 -15.99 3.87 -28.41
CA SER A 18 -16.43 2.53 -28.78
C SER A 18 -15.74 1.41 -27.99
N MET A 19 -14.44 1.55 -27.70
CA MET A 19 -13.70 0.60 -26.88
C MET A 19 -14.19 0.61 -25.42
N GLN A 20 -14.40 1.77 -24.84
CA GLN A 20 -14.88 1.89 -23.45
C GLN A 20 -16.31 1.37 -23.30
N GLU A 21 -17.20 1.66 -24.25
CA GLU A 21 -18.55 1.11 -24.28
C GLU A 21 -18.55 -0.42 -24.40
N ARG A 22 -17.64 -0.99 -25.21
CA ARG A 22 -17.49 -2.44 -25.29
C ARG A 22 -16.99 -3.00 -23.97
N ALA A 23 -15.96 -2.40 -23.37
CA ALA A 23 -15.44 -2.81 -22.07
C ALA A 23 -16.55 -2.79 -21.00
N LEU A 24 -17.38 -1.75 -20.96
CA LEU A 24 -18.50 -1.65 -20.02
C LEU A 24 -19.52 -2.80 -20.18
N ARG A 25 -19.78 -3.23 -21.43
CA ARG A 25 -20.69 -4.38 -21.71
C ARG A 25 -20.07 -5.73 -21.34
N GLU A 26 -18.74 -5.87 -21.45
CA GLU A 26 -18.01 -7.11 -21.21
C GLU A 26 -17.58 -7.28 -19.74
N LEU A 27 -17.51 -6.18 -18.98
CA LEU A 27 -17.18 -6.24 -17.56
C LEU A 27 -18.29 -6.93 -16.75
N PRO A 28 -17.92 -7.71 -15.74
CA PRO A 28 -18.89 -8.21 -14.78
C PRO A 28 -19.55 -7.02 -14.05
N PRO A 29 -20.81 -7.17 -13.62
CA PRO A 29 -21.47 -6.15 -12.81
C PRO A 29 -20.67 -5.84 -11.55
N ASP A 30 -20.84 -4.64 -11.01
CA ASP A 30 -20.22 -4.23 -9.78
C ASP A 30 -20.64 -5.18 -8.65
N ASP A 31 -19.65 -5.67 -7.91
CA ASP A 31 -19.90 -6.48 -6.73
C ASP A 31 -20.23 -5.54 -5.55
N PRO A 32 -21.45 -5.56 -5.01
CA PRO A 32 -21.82 -4.71 -3.88
C PRO A 32 -20.97 -4.97 -2.62
N LEU A 33 -20.35 -6.16 -2.52
CA LEU A 33 -19.43 -6.48 -1.43
C LEU A 33 -18.12 -5.68 -1.53
N GLU A 34 -17.72 -5.21 -2.70
CA GLU A 34 -16.47 -4.47 -2.87
C GLU A 34 -16.45 -3.17 -2.07
N GLU A 35 -17.52 -2.40 -2.09
CA GLU A 35 -17.62 -1.17 -1.33
C GLU A 35 -17.75 -1.44 0.16
N ALA A 36 -18.57 -2.44 0.54
CA ALA A 36 -18.69 -2.86 1.94
C ALA A 36 -17.35 -3.31 2.51
N ASP A 37 -16.57 -4.07 1.74
CA ASP A 37 -15.23 -4.50 2.13
C ASP A 37 -14.24 -3.34 2.20
N ALA A 38 -14.29 -2.40 1.27
CA ALA A 38 -13.44 -1.23 1.29
C ALA A 38 -13.70 -0.33 2.51
N ARG A 39 -14.96 -0.26 2.98
CA ARG A 39 -15.38 0.51 4.17
C ARG A 39 -15.21 -0.26 5.49
N ARG A 40 -14.97 -1.57 5.45
CA ARG A 40 -14.94 -2.39 6.65
C ARG A 40 -13.91 -1.91 7.66
N GLY A 41 -14.35 -1.74 8.93
CA GLY A 41 -13.54 -1.30 10.05
C GLY A 41 -13.14 0.18 9.99
N PHE A 42 -13.77 0.99 9.16
CA PHE A 42 -13.55 2.44 9.16
C PHE A 42 -13.84 3.05 10.54
N ILE A 43 -12.92 3.92 11.01
CA ILE A 43 -13.01 4.59 12.30
C ILE A 43 -13.15 6.10 12.09
N GLY A 44 -12.28 6.71 11.28
CA GLY A 44 -12.27 8.14 11.06
C GLY A 44 -11.23 8.56 10.02
N THR A 45 -11.29 9.82 9.62
CA THR A 45 -10.38 10.40 8.63
C THR A 45 -10.20 11.89 8.86
N ILE A 46 -9.29 12.50 8.11
CA ILE A 46 -9.20 13.95 7.96
C ILE A 46 -9.79 14.35 6.60
N PRO A 47 -10.43 15.55 6.51
CA PRO A 47 -11.07 15.97 5.27
C PRO A 47 -10.09 15.95 4.09
N ASP A 48 -10.52 15.37 2.94
CA ASP A 48 -9.75 15.25 1.70
C ASP A 48 -8.33 14.65 1.86
N ALA A 49 -8.01 14.04 2.99
CA ALA A 49 -6.66 13.64 3.36
C ALA A 49 -5.62 14.76 3.11
N GLU A 50 -5.98 16.02 3.36
CA GLU A 50 -5.10 17.16 3.11
C GLU A 50 -3.96 17.18 4.13
N ILE A 51 -2.73 17.03 3.63
CA ILE A 51 -1.50 17.01 4.42
C ILE A 51 -0.54 18.06 3.89
N ARG A 52 -0.07 18.93 4.80
CA ARG A 52 0.86 20.00 4.50
C ARG A 52 2.21 19.80 5.19
N GLY A 53 3.26 20.30 4.57
CA GLY A 53 4.61 20.28 5.14
C GLY A 53 4.89 21.49 6.04
N ALA A 54 6.10 21.55 6.57
CA ALA A 54 6.51 22.56 7.54
C ALA A 54 6.45 24.02 7.02
N TYR A 55 6.47 24.21 5.71
CA TYR A 55 6.36 25.51 5.05
C TYR A 55 4.99 25.73 4.38
N ASP A 56 3.97 25.05 4.88
CA ASP A 56 2.59 25.07 4.37
C ASP A 56 2.43 24.59 2.91
N GLN A 57 3.45 23.97 2.34
CA GLN A 57 3.36 23.35 1.01
C GLN A 57 2.45 22.12 1.06
N LEU A 58 1.60 21.96 0.03
CA LEU A 58 0.75 20.78 -0.11
C LEU A 58 1.62 19.55 -0.41
N VAL A 59 1.58 18.56 0.47
CA VAL A 59 2.27 17.28 0.33
C VAL A 59 1.36 16.22 -0.28
N TRP A 60 0.12 16.14 0.21
CA TRP A 60 -0.89 15.19 -0.22
C TRP A 60 -2.29 15.79 -0.10
N SER A 61 -3.18 15.45 -1.05
CA SER A 61 -4.60 15.75 -0.95
C SER A 61 -5.40 14.90 -1.92
N LEU A 62 -6.60 14.51 -1.54
CA LEU A 62 -7.59 13.89 -2.40
C LEU A 62 -8.62 14.89 -2.96
N ALA A 63 -8.54 16.16 -2.58
CA ALA A 63 -9.49 17.20 -3.05
C ALA A 63 -9.53 17.33 -4.58
N ASP A 64 -8.37 17.21 -5.24
CA ASP A 64 -8.27 17.27 -6.71
C ASP A 64 -8.92 16.05 -7.41
N TYR A 65 -9.27 15.00 -6.67
CA TYR A 65 -9.88 13.79 -7.18
C TYR A 65 -11.40 13.70 -6.93
N ARG A 66 -12.03 14.78 -6.42
CA ARG A 66 -13.49 14.79 -6.18
C ARG A 66 -14.33 14.54 -7.44
N PHE A 67 -13.78 14.72 -8.64
CA PHE A 67 -14.44 14.32 -9.87
C PHE A 67 -14.78 12.80 -9.92
N LEU A 68 -14.16 11.99 -9.07
CA LEU A 68 -14.47 10.57 -8.90
C LEU A 68 -15.72 10.29 -8.06
N GLU A 69 -16.36 11.33 -7.51
CA GLU A 69 -17.68 11.22 -6.87
C GLU A 69 -18.77 10.92 -7.91
N GLU A 70 -18.52 11.25 -9.18
CA GLU A 70 -19.40 10.89 -10.29
C GLU A 70 -19.51 9.35 -10.42
N GLU A 71 -20.76 8.86 -10.51
CA GLU A 71 -21.04 7.42 -10.53
C GLU A 71 -20.49 6.72 -11.79
N HIS A 72 -20.66 7.38 -12.94
CA HIS A 72 -20.37 6.78 -14.24
C HIS A 72 -19.00 7.19 -14.79
N ALA A 73 -18.28 6.20 -15.33
CA ALA A 73 -17.03 6.47 -16.01
C ALA A 73 -17.24 7.35 -17.26
N PRO A 74 -16.42 8.40 -17.43
CA PRO A 74 -16.43 9.16 -18.67
C PRO A 74 -15.86 8.34 -19.83
N ALA A 75 -16.20 8.69 -21.06
CA ALA A 75 -15.71 8.00 -22.26
C ALA A 75 -14.16 8.05 -22.44
N THR A 76 -13.49 8.90 -21.65
CA THR A 76 -12.02 9.03 -21.61
C THR A 76 -11.34 8.00 -20.70
N ALA A 77 -12.10 7.30 -19.84
CA ALA A 77 -11.55 6.38 -18.85
C ALA A 77 -12.08 4.95 -19.04
N HIS A 78 -11.23 3.96 -18.79
CA HIS A 78 -11.68 2.58 -18.74
C HIS A 78 -12.61 2.36 -17.53
N PRO A 79 -13.81 1.74 -17.69
CA PRO A 79 -14.78 1.60 -16.60
C PRO A 79 -14.21 0.91 -15.35
N ALA A 80 -13.38 -0.13 -15.50
CA ALA A 80 -12.77 -0.81 -14.38
C ALA A 80 -11.75 0.07 -13.63
N LEU A 81 -11.00 0.93 -14.35
CA LEU A 81 -10.12 1.90 -13.70
C LEU A 81 -10.93 2.94 -12.91
N TRP A 82 -12.03 3.42 -13.49
CA TRP A 82 -12.91 4.38 -12.81
C TRP A 82 -13.47 3.80 -11.51
N ARG A 83 -14.06 2.59 -11.59
CA ARG A 83 -14.57 1.87 -10.41
C ARG A 83 -13.49 1.69 -9.34
N HIS A 84 -12.31 1.24 -9.74
CA HIS A 84 -11.18 1.06 -8.82
C HIS A 84 -10.73 2.39 -8.20
N ALA A 85 -10.62 3.44 -9.01
CA ALA A 85 -10.26 4.77 -8.54
C ALA A 85 -11.25 5.36 -7.52
N ARG A 86 -12.56 5.12 -7.70
CA ARG A 86 -13.59 5.49 -6.71
C ARG A 86 -13.38 4.77 -5.37
N LEU A 87 -13.09 3.47 -5.38
CA LEU A 87 -12.76 2.73 -4.16
C LEU A 87 -11.49 3.26 -3.47
N ASN A 88 -10.52 3.74 -4.23
CA ASN A 88 -9.30 4.36 -3.72
C ASN A 88 -9.51 5.79 -3.16
N MET A 89 -10.73 6.35 -3.26
CA MET A 89 -11.11 7.57 -2.52
C MET A 89 -11.42 7.30 -1.05
N LEU A 90 -11.66 6.05 -0.67
CA LEU A 90 -11.90 5.67 0.73
C LEU A 90 -10.61 5.72 1.51
N HIS A 91 -10.48 6.72 2.37
CA HIS A 91 -9.26 7.03 3.11
C HIS A 91 -9.53 7.22 4.60
N GLY A 92 -8.48 7.04 5.41
CA GLY A 92 -8.55 7.22 6.85
C GLY A 92 -8.03 6.02 7.65
N LEU A 93 -8.40 5.96 8.93
CA LEU A 93 -8.06 4.91 9.87
C LEU A 93 -9.09 3.79 9.82
N PHE A 94 -8.61 2.56 9.74
CA PHE A 94 -9.41 1.34 9.70
C PHE A 94 -8.92 0.32 10.71
N ARG A 95 -9.83 -0.31 11.45
CA ARG A 95 -9.53 -1.47 12.28
C ARG A 95 -9.48 -2.74 11.42
N VAL A 96 -8.37 -3.46 11.45
CA VAL A 96 -8.18 -4.74 10.75
C VAL A 96 -8.56 -5.89 11.66
N THR A 97 -7.99 -5.91 12.89
CA THR A 97 -8.31 -6.86 13.97
C THR A 97 -8.46 -6.09 15.29
N GLU A 98 -8.46 -6.78 16.43
CA GLU A 98 -8.53 -6.13 17.74
C GLU A 98 -7.29 -5.26 18.02
N ARG A 99 -6.10 -5.70 17.58
CA ARG A 99 -4.81 -5.02 17.83
C ARG A 99 -4.17 -4.43 16.57
N ILE A 100 -4.72 -4.67 15.37
CA ILE A 100 -4.13 -4.23 14.09
C ILE A 100 -5.01 -3.16 13.46
N TYR A 101 -4.40 -2.01 13.14
CA TYR A 101 -5.02 -0.86 12.50
C TYR A 101 -4.25 -0.47 11.25
N GLN A 102 -4.90 0.18 10.30
CA GLN A 102 -4.26 0.63 9.07
C GLN A 102 -4.78 2.01 8.67
N VAL A 103 -3.88 2.93 8.33
CA VAL A 103 -4.26 4.17 7.64
C VAL A 103 -4.04 4.00 6.16
N ARG A 104 -5.07 4.35 5.39
CA ARG A 104 -5.17 4.18 3.93
C ARG A 104 -5.48 5.48 3.25
N GLY A 105 -5.03 5.64 2.01
CA GLY A 105 -5.34 6.78 1.18
C GLY A 105 -4.60 8.07 1.55
N PHE A 106 -3.59 8.01 2.43
CA PHE A 106 -2.71 9.13 2.76
C PHE A 106 -1.42 9.11 1.92
N ASP A 107 -1.28 8.08 1.09
CA ASP A 107 -0.14 7.82 0.23
C ASP A 107 -0.54 6.82 -0.87
N VAL A 108 0.37 6.43 -1.73
CA VAL A 108 0.20 5.27 -2.62
C VAL A 108 0.20 3.97 -1.81
N SER A 109 1.00 3.87 -0.76
CA SER A 109 1.05 2.76 0.18
C SER A 109 0.13 2.96 1.39
N ASN A 110 0.04 1.96 2.26
CA ASN A 110 -0.70 2.00 3.52
C ASN A 110 0.24 1.72 4.69
N ILE A 111 0.07 2.47 5.78
CA ILE A 111 0.79 2.25 7.02
C ILE A 111 -0.05 1.39 7.98
N THR A 112 0.59 0.42 8.63
CA THR A 112 -0.06 -0.48 9.58
C THR A 112 0.48 -0.25 10.99
N PHE A 113 -0.42 -0.16 11.97
CA PHE A 113 -0.12 -0.02 13.39
C PHE A 113 -0.59 -1.26 14.13
N ILE A 114 0.29 -1.83 14.97
CA ILE A 114 -0.01 -3.00 15.79
C ILE A 114 0.22 -2.65 17.24
N GLU A 115 -0.81 -2.82 18.07
CA GLU A 115 -0.75 -2.57 19.51
C GLU A 115 -0.03 -3.73 20.20
N GLY A 116 1.19 -3.45 20.70
CA GLY A 116 1.93 -4.32 21.59
C GLY A 116 1.42 -4.23 23.03
N ASP A 117 2.13 -4.85 23.94
CA ASP A 117 1.79 -4.81 25.39
C ASP A 117 2.05 -3.42 25.97
N SER A 118 3.14 -2.76 25.59
CA SER A 118 3.56 -1.46 26.12
C SER A 118 3.64 -0.35 25.06
N GLY A 119 3.83 -0.71 23.78
CA GLY A 119 4.11 0.20 22.68
C GLY A 119 3.32 -0.08 21.42
N LEU A 120 3.81 0.51 20.34
CA LEU A 120 3.24 0.41 19.01
C LEU A 120 4.31 -0.11 18.05
N ILE A 121 3.97 -1.12 17.26
CA ILE A 121 4.77 -1.59 16.13
C ILE A 121 4.19 -0.96 14.87
N VAL A 122 5.04 -0.37 14.04
CA VAL A 122 4.66 0.26 12.77
C VAL A 122 5.19 -0.55 11.61
N ILE A 123 4.37 -0.88 10.62
CA ILE A 123 4.80 -1.50 9.38
C ILE A 123 4.59 -0.51 8.24
N ASP A 124 5.63 -0.34 7.41
CA ASP A 124 5.64 0.47 6.20
C ASP A 124 5.21 1.93 6.41
N PRO A 125 6.10 2.77 6.93
CA PRO A 125 5.77 4.15 7.30
C PRO A 125 5.65 5.10 6.09
N LEU A 126 5.05 4.67 4.98
CA LEU A 126 4.72 5.48 3.80
C LEU A 126 5.95 6.09 3.07
N THR A 127 5.68 6.89 2.02
CA THR A 127 6.73 7.50 1.19
C THR A 127 7.45 8.66 1.89
N CYS A 128 6.75 9.44 2.70
CA CYS A 128 7.34 10.66 3.24
C CYS A 128 6.95 10.93 4.70
N LYS A 129 7.82 11.68 5.36
CA LYS A 129 7.70 12.05 6.78
C LYS A 129 6.34 12.65 7.11
N GLU A 130 5.83 13.52 6.25
CA GLU A 130 4.62 14.29 6.50
C GLU A 130 3.38 13.39 6.47
N THR A 131 3.28 12.48 5.49
CA THR A 131 2.15 11.54 5.39
C THR A 131 2.18 10.51 6.52
N ALA A 132 3.37 10.02 6.89
CA ALA A 132 3.54 9.10 8.00
C ALA A 132 3.19 9.75 9.35
N ALA A 133 3.60 10.99 9.59
CA ALA A 133 3.25 11.74 10.79
C ALA A 133 1.75 11.99 10.89
N ALA A 134 1.11 12.43 9.79
CA ALA A 134 -0.33 12.64 9.75
C ALA A 134 -1.12 11.34 10.00
N ALA A 135 -0.63 10.20 9.49
CA ALA A 135 -1.23 8.90 9.72
C ALA A 135 -1.12 8.47 11.21
N LEU A 136 0.04 8.69 11.84
CA LEU A 136 0.25 8.44 13.26
C LEU A 136 -0.62 9.35 14.14
N ASP A 137 -0.73 10.63 13.78
CA ASP A 137 -1.58 11.59 14.49
C ASP A 137 -3.06 11.20 14.38
N LEU A 138 -3.53 10.78 13.20
CA LEU A 138 -4.88 10.26 13.04
C LEU A 138 -5.12 9.01 13.89
N TYR A 139 -4.15 8.08 13.93
CA TYR A 139 -4.23 6.91 14.80
C TYR A 139 -4.36 7.36 16.27
N PHE A 140 -3.53 8.28 16.75
CA PHE A 140 -3.57 8.78 18.12
C PHE A 140 -4.78 9.67 18.44
N ALA A 141 -5.48 10.19 17.45
CA ALA A 141 -6.75 10.87 17.68
C ALA A 141 -7.88 9.90 18.10
N HIS A 142 -7.73 8.61 17.76
CA HIS A 142 -8.74 7.58 18.03
C HIS A 142 -8.27 6.48 18.99
N ARG A 143 -6.96 6.38 19.25
CA ARG A 143 -6.34 5.34 20.07
C ARG A 143 -5.38 5.94 21.11
N PRO A 144 -5.15 5.27 22.23
CA PRO A 144 -4.21 5.74 23.25
C PRO A 144 -2.81 5.97 22.65
N LYS A 145 -2.18 7.09 23.02
CA LYS A 145 -0.79 7.36 22.66
C LYS A 145 0.13 6.37 23.35
N ARG A 146 0.98 5.72 22.57
CA ARG A 146 2.00 4.76 23.00
C ARG A 146 3.32 5.06 22.30
N PRO A 147 4.48 4.75 22.89
CA PRO A 147 5.77 4.86 22.19
C PRO A 147 5.82 3.87 21.03
N VAL A 148 6.47 4.25 19.93
CA VAL A 148 6.80 3.31 18.85
C VAL A 148 8.03 2.52 19.29
N VAL A 149 7.87 1.20 19.47
CA VAL A 149 8.93 0.30 19.94
C VAL A 149 9.60 -0.46 18.80
N ALA A 150 8.94 -0.57 17.66
CA ALA A 150 9.53 -1.13 16.45
C ALA A 150 8.93 -0.51 15.19
N VAL A 151 9.76 -0.39 14.13
CA VAL A 151 9.31 -0.14 12.76
C VAL A 151 9.82 -1.27 11.88
N ILE A 152 8.94 -1.80 11.05
CA ILE A 152 9.24 -2.89 10.13
C ILE A 152 9.08 -2.38 8.70
N TYR A 153 10.12 -2.48 7.90
CA TYR A 153 10.06 -2.25 6.46
C TYR A 153 9.81 -3.58 5.77
N SER A 154 8.69 -3.70 5.07
CA SER A 154 8.37 -4.94 4.36
C SER A 154 9.31 -5.19 3.20
N HIS A 155 9.70 -4.14 2.51
CA HIS A 155 10.60 -4.21 1.35
C HIS A 155 11.32 -2.88 1.05
N SER A 156 12.17 -2.87 0.02
CA SER A 156 13.12 -1.82 -0.27
C SER A 156 12.58 -0.64 -1.10
N HIS A 157 11.30 -0.58 -1.43
CA HIS A 157 10.71 0.57 -2.13
C HIS A 157 10.45 1.74 -1.19
N ALA A 158 10.65 2.97 -1.69
CA ALA A 158 10.63 4.18 -0.86
C ALA A 158 9.28 4.46 -0.20
N ASP A 159 8.19 4.04 -0.78
CA ASP A 159 6.84 4.19 -0.24
C ASP A 159 6.52 3.27 0.95
N HIS A 160 7.49 2.42 1.34
CA HIS A 160 7.38 1.53 2.51
C HIS A 160 8.37 1.87 3.63
N PHE A 161 9.30 2.82 3.39
CA PHE A 161 10.24 3.25 4.45
C PHE A 161 10.43 4.77 4.56
N GLY A 162 10.11 5.51 3.49
CA GLY A 162 10.52 6.91 3.33
C GLY A 162 9.99 7.86 4.39
N GLY A 163 8.88 7.53 5.03
CA GLY A 163 8.26 8.32 6.09
C GLY A 163 8.74 8.00 7.51
N VAL A 164 9.74 7.14 7.69
CA VAL A 164 10.14 6.62 9.02
C VAL A 164 10.37 7.71 10.06
N ARG A 165 10.98 8.85 9.71
CA ARG A 165 11.19 9.97 10.64
C ARG A 165 9.90 10.75 10.96
N GLY A 166 8.77 10.39 10.39
CA GLY A 166 7.44 10.86 10.77
C GLY A 166 6.83 10.07 11.93
N VAL A 167 7.31 8.84 12.16
CA VAL A 167 6.75 7.96 13.20
C VAL A 167 7.73 7.69 14.35
N VAL A 168 9.06 7.87 14.15
CA VAL A 168 10.06 7.69 15.19
C VAL A 168 11.07 8.82 15.21
N ASN A 169 11.65 9.07 16.40
CA ASN A 169 12.83 9.89 16.55
C ASN A 169 14.07 8.99 16.40
N GLU A 170 15.00 9.36 15.54
CA GLU A 170 16.25 8.62 15.33
C GLU A 170 17.06 8.46 16.63
N GLN A 171 16.97 9.40 17.57
CA GLN A 171 17.64 9.29 18.88
C GLN A 171 17.10 8.12 19.70
N ASP A 172 15.81 7.77 19.57
CA ASP A 172 15.25 6.60 20.24
C ASP A 172 15.73 5.29 19.61
N VAL A 173 16.00 5.28 18.30
CA VAL A 173 16.62 4.14 17.61
C VAL A 173 18.07 3.97 18.05
N ILE A 174 18.85 5.06 18.09
CA ILE A 174 20.25 5.04 18.57
C ILE A 174 20.34 4.60 20.04
N ALA A 175 19.37 5.00 20.86
CA ALA A 175 19.28 4.62 22.26
C ALA A 175 18.76 3.18 22.48
N GLY A 176 18.44 2.43 21.41
CA GLY A 176 17.90 1.07 21.49
C GLY A 176 16.47 0.97 22.02
N LYS A 177 15.74 2.08 22.08
CA LYS A 177 14.32 2.08 22.50
C LYS A 177 13.37 1.66 21.39
N THR A 178 13.77 1.87 20.14
CA THR A 178 12.99 1.50 18.94
C THR A 178 13.86 0.67 18.00
N ALA A 179 13.40 -0.52 17.64
CA ALA A 179 14.07 -1.35 16.64
C ALA A 179 13.61 -0.96 15.23
N ILE A 180 14.50 -0.99 14.25
CA ILE A 180 14.17 -0.93 12.83
C ILE A 180 14.48 -2.30 12.23
N ILE A 181 13.48 -2.99 11.72
CA ILE A 181 13.56 -4.36 11.22
C ILE A 181 13.32 -4.37 9.72
N ALA A 182 14.13 -5.10 8.96
CA ALA A 182 14.00 -5.19 7.51
C ALA A 182 14.48 -6.56 6.98
N PRO A 183 14.12 -6.97 5.76
CA PRO A 183 14.68 -8.16 5.13
C PRO A 183 16.17 -7.97 4.82
N VAL A 184 16.92 -9.06 4.80
CA VAL A 184 18.30 -9.06 4.30
C VAL A 184 18.36 -8.51 2.87
N GLY A 185 19.39 -7.72 2.54
CA GLY A 185 19.51 -7.04 1.23
C GLY A 185 18.77 -5.69 1.13
N PHE A 186 17.99 -5.32 2.16
CA PHE A 186 17.18 -4.10 2.12
C PHE A 186 18.00 -2.84 1.81
N MET A 187 19.13 -2.61 2.50
CA MET A 187 19.92 -1.38 2.32
C MET A 187 20.56 -1.31 0.94
N GLU A 188 21.06 -2.42 0.45
CA GLU A 188 21.67 -2.53 -0.88
C GLU A 188 20.66 -2.16 -1.97
N GLU A 189 19.46 -2.69 -1.88
CA GLU A 189 18.40 -2.44 -2.88
C GLU A 189 17.79 -1.04 -2.73
N ALA A 190 17.55 -0.57 -1.52
CA ALA A 190 17.07 0.79 -1.29
C ALA A 190 18.06 1.85 -1.81
N VAL A 191 19.37 1.65 -1.63
CA VAL A 191 20.41 2.55 -2.17
C VAL A 191 20.51 2.41 -3.69
N SER A 192 20.46 1.19 -4.23
CA SER A 192 20.49 0.94 -5.68
C SER A 192 19.39 1.71 -6.41
N GLU A 193 18.14 1.59 -5.95
CA GLU A 193 17.00 2.26 -6.60
C GLU A 193 16.94 3.76 -6.36
N ASN A 194 17.12 4.20 -5.12
CA ASN A 194 16.82 5.59 -4.75
C ASN A 194 18.03 6.53 -4.85
N VAL A 195 19.25 6.01 -4.81
CA VAL A 195 20.48 6.81 -4.92
C VAL A 195 21.15 6.58 -6.26
N MET A 196 21.56 5.35 -6.58
CA MET A 196 22.32 5.04 -7.79
C MET A 196 21.50 5.27 -9.05
N ALA A 197 20.30 4.73 -9.13
CA ALA A 197 19.36 4.89 -10.25
C ALA A 197 18.37 6.06 -10.05
N GLY A 198 18.34 6.69 -8.88
CA GLY A 198 17.28 7.57 -8.40
C GLY A 198 16.85 8.65 -9.39
N THR A 199 17.80 9.40 -9.98
CA THR A 199 17.47 10.44 -10.95
C THR A 199 16.82 9.88 -12.23
N ALA A 200 17.30 8.74 -12.74
CA ALA A 200 16.73 8.11 -13.92
C ALA A 200 15.33 7.55 -13.62
N MET A 201 15.18 6.90 -12.47
CA MET A 201 13.90 6.33 -12.03
C MET A 201 12.86 7.43 -11.74
N ALA A 202 13.24 8.53 -11.09
CA ALA A 202 12.35 9.67 -10.85
C ALA A 202 11.83 10.30 -12.16
N ARG A 203 12.67 10.40 -13.19
CA ARG A 203 12.21 10.88 -14.51
C ARG A 203 11.22 9.93 -15.18
N ARG A 204 11.42 8.63 -15.05
CA ARG A 204 10.54 7.60 -15.62
C ARG A 204 9.25 7.41 -14.81
N ALA A 205 9.29 7.66 -13.52
CA ALA A 205 8.13 7.58 -12.63
C ALA A 205 6.98 8.49 -13.08
N GLN A 206 7.25 9.63 -13.74
CA GLN A 206 6.19 10.47 -14.31
C GLN A 206 5.34 9.75 -15.37
N PHE A 207 5.92 8.80 -16.11
CA PHE A 207 5.18 7.98 -17.08
C PHE A 207 4.43 6.82 -16.40
N GLN A 208 4.93 6.34 -15.27
CA GLN A 208 4.29 5.25 -14.52
C GLN A 208 3.10 5.76 -13.70
N PHE A 209 3.23 6.91 -13.02
CA PHE A 209 2.23 7.42 -12.08
C PHE A 209 1.43 8.62 -12.62
N GLY A 210 1.86 9.22 -13.72
CA GLY A 210 1.19 10.40 -14.26
C GLY A 210 1.18 11.62 -13.33
N HIS A 211 2.09 11.70 -12.36
CA HIS A 211 2.06 12.71 -11.29
C HIS A 211 2.28 14.16 -11.77
N THR A 212 2.71 14.36 -13.00
CA THR A 212 2.84 15.68 -13.63
C THR A 212 1.61 16.10 -14.45
N LEU A 213 0.67 15.17 -14.67
CA LEU A 213 -0.58 15.46 -15.38
C LEU A 213 -1.60 16.16 -14.46
N ALA A 214 -2.50 16.91 -15.08
CA ALA A 214 -3.66 17.47 -14.36
C ALA A 214 -4.57 16.35 -13.85
N ARG A 215 -5.11 16.53 -12.66
CA ARG A 215 -6.04 15.57 -12.04
C ARG A 215 -7.45 15.89 -12.50
N ASN A 216 -7.96 15.11 -13.41
CA ASN A 216 -9.34 15.22 -13.92
C ASN A 216 -9.70 13.97 -14.74
N ALA A 217 -10.93 13.88 -15.15
CA ALA A 217 -11.50 12.76 -15.89
C ALA A 217 -10.85 12.48 -17.27
N CYS A 218 -10.06 13.41 -17.81
CA CYS A 218 -9.41 13.28 -19.12
C CYS A 218 -7.90 13.07 -19.02
N CYS A 219 -7.30 13.16 -17.82
CA CYS A 219 -5.86 13.08 -17.64
C CYS A 219 -5.49 12.03 -16.58
N GLN A 220 -4.98 12.45 -15.42
CA GLN A 220 -4.59 11.53 -14.35
C GLN A 220 -5.78 11.25 -13.43
N ILE A 221 -6.20 10.00 -13.37
CA ILE A 221 -7.34 9.50 -12.60
C ILE A 221 -6.88 8.71 -11.38
N ASP A 222 -5.95 7.80 -11.59
CA ASP A 222 -5.42 6.88 -10.59
C ASP A 222 -4.15 6.21 -11.14
N ALA A 223 -3.28 5.70 -10.28
CA ALA A 223 -2.12 4.91 -10.69
C ALA A 223 -2.40 3.40 -10.73
N GLY A 224 -3.66 2.98 -10.45
CA GLY A 224 -4.07 1.58 -10.45
C GLY A 224 -3.85 0.86 -9.12
N MET A 225 -3.00 1.40 -8.24
CA MET A 225 -2.73 0.90 -6.90
C MET A 225 -2.94 1.96 -5.81
N GLY A 226 -3.15 3.18 -6.20
CA GLY A 226 -3.39 4.38 -5.41
C GLY A 226 -3.44 5.58 -6.32
N LYS A 227 -3.59 6.78 -5.77
CA LYS A 227 -3.78 7.97 -6.59
C LYS A 227 -2.51 8.41 -7.30
N THR A 228 -1.45 8.61 -6.53
CA THR A 228 -0.16 9.13 -7.00
C THR A 228 0.87 9.02 -5.87
N ILE A 229 2.06 9.55 -6.07
CA ILE A 229 3.11 9.64 -5.06
C ILE A 229 3.02 11.01 -4.36
N PRO A 230 3.09 11.10 -3.02
CA PRO A 230 3.11 12.36 -2.29
C PRO A 230 4.39 13.16 -2.57
N ARG A 231 4.33 14.48 -2.33
CA ARG A 231 5.46 15.42 -2.54
C ARG A 231 5.99 15.92 -1.21
N GLY A 232 6.56 15.00 -0.42
CA GLY A 232 7.09 15.28 0.91
C GLY A 232 8.57 14.94 1.06
N THR A 233 9.02 14.87 2.30
CA THR A 233 10.40 14.59 2.68
C THR A 233 10.62 13.10 2.83
N ILE A 234 11.36 12.49 1.91
CA ILE A 234 11.75 11.08 1.97
C ILE A 234 12.93 10.94 2.93
N THR A 235 12.85 10.02 3.85
CA THR A 235 13.86 9.76 4.88
C THR A 235 14.21 8.29 4.93
N LEU A 236 15.30 7.94 5.60
CA LEU A 236 15.70 6.56 5.87
C LEU A 236 16.41 6.50 7.21
N ILE A 237 16.09 5.51 8.01
CA ILE A 237 16.89 5.09 9.16
C ILE A 237 17.35 3.66 8.89
N THR A 238 18.66 3.43 9.00
CA THR A 238 19.25 2.11 8.76
C THR A 238 18.64 1.06 9.68
N PRO A 239 18.25 -0.13 9.16
CA PRO A 239 17.77 -1.22 9.98
C PRO A 239 18.76 -1.60 11.08
N THR A 240 18.26 -1.80 12.30
CA THR A 240 19.04 -2.27 13.46
C THR A 240 19.01 -3.80 13.55
N GLN A 241 18.04 -4.44 12.90
CA GLN A 241 17.85 -5.88 12.86
C GLN A 241 17.44 -6.33 11.45
N LEU A 242 18.02 -7.43 10.97
CA LEU A 242 17.69 -8.01 9.67
C LEU A 242 17.11 -9.40 9.85
N ILE A 243 16.03 -9.68 9.11
CA ILE A 243 15.51 -11.04 8.92
C ILE A 243 16.36 -11.70 7.83
N ARG A 244 16.95 -12.83 8.13
CA ARG A 244 17.95 -13.50 7.28
C ARG A 244 17.54 -14.86 6.76
N GLU A 245 16.74 -15.60 7.54
CA GLU A 245 16.27 -16.91 7.16
C GLU A 245 14.95 -16.82 6.39
N MET A 246 14.68 -17.81 5.56
CA MET A 246 13.43 -17.83 4.76
C MET A 246 12.17 -17.77 5.62
N SER A 247 12.26 -18.23 6.88
CA SER A 247 11.20 -18.08 7.87
C SER A 247 11.82 -17.89 9.25
N GLU A 248 11.45 -16.82 9.94
CA GLU A 248 11.86 -16.54 11.32
C GLU A 248 10.65 -16.14 12.15
N THR A 249 10.65 -16.50 13.43
CA THR A 249 9.62 -16.06 14.39
C THR A 249 10.25 -15.20 15.47
N HIS A 250 9.69 -14.01 15.69
CA HIS A 250 10.11 -13.11 16.74
C HIS A 250 8.92 -12.68 17.59
N VAL A 251 9.17 -12.40 18.86
CA VAL A 251 8.19 -11.75 19.75
C VAL A 251 8.65 -10.32 19.98
N ILE A 252 7.84 -9.36 19.56
CA ILE A 252 8.11 -7.94 19.68
C ILE A 252 7.01 -7.32 20.55
N ASP A 253 7.36 -6.82 21.72
CA ASP A 253 6.43 -6.22 22.68
C ASP A 253 5.14 -7.07 22.89
N GLY A 254 5.34 -8.40 23.10
CA GLY A 254 4.26 -9.37 23.33
C GLY A 254 3.50 -9.81 22.06
N VAL A 255 3.86 -9.28 20.88
CA VAL A 255 3.28 -9.70 19.61
C VAL A 255 4.20 -10.72 18.94
N GLU A 256 3.69 -11.93 18.71
CA GLU A 256 4.38 -12.94 17.91
C GLU A 256 4.21 -12.62 16.42
N ILE A 257 5.32 -12.56 15.71
CA ILE A 257 5.36 -12.29 14.27
C ILE A 257 6.20 -13.37 13.59
N VAL A 258 5.59 -14.08 12.67
CA VAL A 258 6.29 -15.01 11.76
C VAL A 258 6.63 -14.24 10.49
N PHE A 259 7.91 -14.05 10.24
CA PHE A 259 8.44 -13.44 9.02
C PHE A 259 8.69 -14.51 7.97
N GLN A 260 8.34 -14.22 6.72
CA GLN A 260 8.66 -15.05 5.56
C GLN A 260 9.37 -14.20 4.53
N LEU A 261 10.64 -14.48 4.21
CA LEU A 261 11.33 -13.80 3.12
C LEU A 261 10.72 -14.18 1.77
N THR A 262 10.55 -13.17 0.91
CA THR A 262 9.96 -13.31 -0.44
C THR A 262 10.78 -12.56 -1.49
N PRO A 263 12.11 -12.79 -1.57
CA PRO A 263 12.99 -12.05 -2.47
C PRO A 263 12.60 -12.26 -3.94
N GLU A 264 12.88 -11.22 -4.77
CA GLU A 264 12.60 -11.20 -6.22
C GLU A 264 11.10 -11.26 -6.57
N SER A 265 10.19 -11.08 -5.61
CA SER A 265 8.75 -11.00 -5.88
C SER A 265 8.37 -9.60 -6.38
N GLU A 266 7.73 -8.76 -5.56
CA GLU A 266 7.45 -7.36 -5.93
C GLU A 266 8.71 -6.50 -5.83
N ALA A 267 9.56 -6.75 -4.83
CA ALA A 267 10.88 -6.14 -4.68
C ALA A 267 11.99 -7.19 -4.53
N PRO A 268 13.26 -6.83 -4.82
CA PRO A 268 14.38 -7.74 -4.66
C PRO A 268 14.59 -8.21 -3.22
N ALA A 269 14.37 -7.31 -2.25
CA ALA A 269 14.39 -7.61 -0.81
C ALA A 269 13.01 -7.33 -0.25
N GLU A 270 12.25 -8.39 0.05
CA GLU A 270 10.87 -8.31 0.51
C GLU A 270 10.54 -9.44 1.49
N MET A 271 9.53 -9.24 2.35
CA MET A 271 9.03 -10.23 3.29
C MET A 271 7.54 -10.05 3.62
N HIS A 272 6.88 -11.16 3.92
CA HIS A 272 5.52 -11.22 4.46
C HIS A 272 5.53 -11.39 5.98
N PHE A 273 4.38 -11.13 6.64
CA PHE A 273 4.22 -11.23 8.09
C PHE A 273 2.94 -11.98 8.43
N TYR A 274 3.05 -12.99 9.28
CA TYR A 274 1.89 -13.65 9.88
C TYR A 274 1.85 -13.36 11.38
N PHE A 275 0.68 -13.01 11.88
CA PHE A 275 0.38 -12.72 13.29
C PHE A 275 -0.53 -13.83 13.83
N PRO A 276 0.02 -14.87 14.47
CA PRO A 276 -0.76 -16.04 14.90
C PRO A 276 -1.88 -15.70 15.87
N GLN A 277 -1.62 -14.82 16.86
CA GLN A 277 -2.62 -14.40 17.86
C GLN A 277 -3.82 -13.69 17.23
N GLU A 278 -3.59 -12.91 16.19
CA GLU A 278 -4.63 -12.16 15.46
C GLU A 278 -5.20 -12.95 14.27
N ARG A 279 -4.58 -14.08 13.93
CA ARG A 279 -4.84 -14.84 12.70
C ARG A 279 -4.89 -13.90 11.49
N ALA A 280 -3.90 -13.04 11.40
CA ALA A 280 -3.77 -12.02 10.37
C ALA A 280 -2.50 -12.21 9.54
N LEU A 281 -2.61 -11.99 8.24
CA LEU A 281 -1.52 -12.09 7.28
C LEU A 281 -1.33 -10.75 6.58
N ASN A 282 -0.10 -10.21 6.57
CA ASN A 282 0.29 -9.08 5.77
C ASN A 282 1.21 -9.58 4.65
N LEU A 283 0.81 -9.34 3.41
CA LEU A 283 1.51 -9.79 2.21
C LEU A 283 2.33 -8.66 1.55
N ALA A 284 2.73 -7.68 2.32
CA ALA A 284 3.44 -6.51 1.80
C ALA A 284 2.72 -5.93 0.56
N GLU A 285 3.40 -5.80 -0.57
CA GLU A 285 2.80 -5.40 -1.84
C GLU A 285 2.44 -6.59 -2.74
N ASN A 286 2.87 -7.81 -2.39
CA ASN A 286 2.56 -9.03 -3.14
C ASN A 286 1.06 -9.34 -3.18
N GLY A 287 0.30 -8.91 -2.20
CA GLY A 287 -1.14 -9.12 -2.10
C GLY A 287 -1.97 -7.96 -2.65
N THR A 288 -1.77 -7.49 -3.86
CA THR A 288 -2.60 -6.43 -4.47
C THR A 288 -3.92 -6.96 -5.05
N ARG A 289 -4.96 -6.12 -5.05
CA ARG A 289 -6.26 -6.47 -5.64
C ARG A 289 -6.22 -6.46 -7.16
N SER A 290 -5.47 -5.54 -7.76
CA SER A 290 -5.23 -5.44 -9.19
C SER A 290 -4.00 -6.25 -9.58
N LEU A 291 -3.89 -6.60 -10.86
CA LEU A 291 -2.67 -7.20 -11.36
C LEU A 291 -1.53 -6.17 -11.28
N HIS A 292 -0.54 -6.46 -10.45
CA HIS A 292 0.63 -5.63 -10.34
C HIS A 292 1.53 -5.79 -11.57
N ASN A 293 2.22 -4.73 -12.00
CA ASN A 293 3.14 -4.83 -13.12
C ASN A 293 4.36 -5.71 -12.77
N LEU A 294 4.86 -6.48 -13.74
CA LEU A 294 6.09 -7.27 -13.61
C LEU A 294 7.32 -6.53 -14.11
N CYS A 295 7.12 -5.57 -15.04
CA CYS A 295 8.17 -4.75 -15.64
C CYS A 295 7.87 -3.28 -15.37
N PRO A 296 8.31 -2.71 -14.25
CA PRO A 296 7.97 -1.33 -13.90
C PRO A 296 8.60 -0.32 -14.86
N LEU A 297 7.79 0.61 -15.39
CA LEU A 297 8.23 1.64 -16.34
C LEU A 297 9.30 2.56 -15.73
N ARG A 298 9.28 2.76 -14.42
CA ARG A 298 10.31 3.55 -13.70
C ARG A 298 11.71 2.94 -13.81
N GLY A 299 11.81 1.63 -14.10
CA GLY A 299 13.08 0.95 -14.31
C GLY A 299 13.59 0.17 -13.11
N ALA A 300 12.72 -0.17 -12.15
CA ALA A 300 13.04 -1.16 -11.12
C ALA A 300 13.27 -2.54 -11.76
N GLN A 301 13.88 -3.45 -11.01
CA GLN A 301 14.17 -4.80 -11.48
C GLN A 301 12.90 -5.52 -11.93
N VAL A 302 13.03 -6.35 -12.98
CA VAL A 302 11.93 -7.19 -13.47
C VAL A 302 11.60 -8.23 -12.40
N ARG A 303 10.34 -8.36 -12.05
CA ARG A 303 9.83 -9.22 -11.01
C ARG A 303 9.67 -10.65 -11.47
N ASN A 304 9.93 -11.59 -10.58
CA ASN A 304 9.82 -13.02 -10.86
C ASN A 304 8.40 -13.53 -10.53
N ALA A 305 7.53 -13.57 -11.53
CA ALA A 305 6.14 -13.99 -11.36
C ALA A 305 6.00 -15.42 -10.79
N GLN A 306 6.94 -16.32 -11.08
CA GLN A 306 6.92 -17.69 -10.57
C GLN A 306 7.22 -17.73 -9.07
N LEU A 307 8.28 -17.03 -8.63
CA LEU A 307 8.60 -16.90 -7.21
C LEU A 307 7.48 -16.20 -6.44
N TRP A 308 6.95 -15.10 -7.00
CA TRP A 308 5.83 -14.37 -6.42
C TRP A 308 4.62 -15.29 -6.14
N SER A 309 4.19 -16.04 -7.15
CA SER A 309 3.09 -17.01 -7.01
C SER A 309 3.38 -18.09 -5.96
N ARG A 310 4.63 -18.60 -5.93
CA ARG A 310 5.07 -19.60 -4.95
C ARG A 310 4.99 -19.05 -3.52
N TYR A 311 5.54 -17.87 -3.26
CA TYR A 311 5.53 -17.26 -1.92
C TYR A 311 4.12 -16.96 -1.41
N LEU A 312 3.21 -16.53 -2.29
CA LEU A 312 1.80 -16.38 -1.92
C LEU A 312 1.17 -17.71 -1.51
N GLY A 313 1.47 -18.80 -2.25
CA GLY A 313 1.02 -20.15 -1.89
C GLY A 313 1.58 -20.61 -0.54
N GLU A 314 2.88 -20.44 -0.33
CA GLU A 314 3.56 -20.77 0.93
C GLU A 314 3.00 -20.00 2.13
N SER A 315 2.73 -18.69 1.96
CA SER A 315 2.11 -17.86 3.00
C SER A 315 0.72 -18.37 3.40
N LEU A 316 -0.08 -18.82 2.43
CA LEU A 316 -1.41 -19.35 2.68
C LEU A 316 -1.35 -20.74 3.35
N ASP A 317 -0.42 -21.59 2.93
CA ASP A 317 -0.24 -22.93 3.49
C ASP A 317 0.31 -22.87 4.93
N ALA A 318 1.18 -21.90 5.24
CA ALA A 318 1.74 -21.71 6.59
C ALA A 318 0.71 -21.22 7.63
N THR A 319 -0.44 -20.71 7.21
CA THR A 319 -1.47 -20.21 8.12
C THR A 319 -2.41 -21.29 8.68
N ASP A 320 -2.19 -22.56 8.44
CA ASP A 320 -2.87 -23.81 8.92
C ASP A 320 -4.40 -23.73 9.12
N ALA A 321 -4.96 -22.61 8.98
CA ALA A 321 -6.39 -22.33 8.99
C ALA A 321 -6.60 -21.08 8.18
N THR A 322 -7.68 -20.98 7.44
CA THR A 322 -8.07 -19.77 6.72
C THR A 322 -7.83 -18.54 7.59
N PRO A 323 -6.86 -17.67 7.27
CA PRO A 323 -6.55 -16.53 8.13
C PRO A 323 -7.78 -15.65 8.29
N LYS A 324 -7.99 -15.08 9.49
CA LYS A 324 -9.15 -14.21 9.77
C LYS A 324 -9.06 -12.87 9.06
N SER A 325 -7.84 -12.42 8.77
CA SER A 325 -7.62 -11.19 7.99
C SER A 325 -6.29 -11.26 7.25
N CYS A 326 -6.26 -10.64 6.07
CA CYS A 326 -5.08 -10.41 5.28
C CYS A 326 -5.00 -8.92 4.97
N SER A 327 -3.90 -8.28 5.31
CA SER A 327 -3.66 -6.86 5.05
C SER A 327 -2.55 -6.70 4.00
N ARG A 328 -2.50 -5.53 3.40
CA ARG A 328 -1.48 -5.15 2.42
C ARG A 328 -1.02 -3.74 2.63
N SER A 329 0.14 -3.44 2.11
CA SER A 329 0.77 -2.13 2.21
C SER A 329 0.31 -1.14 1.15
N THR A 330 -0.28 -1.59 0.05
CA THR A 330 -0.85 -0.73 -1.00
C THR A 330 -2.31 -1.06 -1.27
N THR A 331 -3.05 -0.05 -1.67
CA THR A 331 -4.47 0.06 -2.06
C THR A 331 -5.49 -1.06 -1.76
N GLY A 332 -6.73 -0.65 -1.56
CA GLY A 332 -8.04 -1.32 -1.59
C GLY A 332 -8.13 -2.71 -0.94
N ARG A 333 -9.29 -3.24 -0.70
CA ARG A 333 -9.54 -4.45 0.09
C ARG A 333 -10.27 -5.55 -0.66
N ARG A 334 -10.14 -6.79 -0.16
CA ARG A 334 -11.25 -7.74 -0.07
C ARG A 334 -11.41 -8.24 1.36
N GLY A 335 -12.67 -8.37 1.83
CA GLY A 335 -13.00 -9.16 3.00
C GLY A 335 -13.41 -10.56 2.59
N ALA A 336 -13.14 -11.50 3.49
CA ALA A 336 -13.56 -12.90 3.49
C ALA A 336 -13.17 -13.73 2.25
N ILE A 337 -12.28 -14.68 2.46
CA ILE A 337 -12.26 -15.89 1.66
C ILE A 337 -13.29 -16.85 2.28
N SER A 338 -14.50 -16.88 1.74
CA SER A 338 -15.33 -18.06 1.79
C SER A 338 -15.33 -18.63 0.38
N GLU A 339 -14.94 -19.87 0.18
CA GLU A 339 -14.96 -20.62 -1.07
C GLU A 339 -13.83 -20.43 -2.09
N SER A 340 -12.94 -19.46 -1.98
CA SER A 340 -11.92 -19.20 -3.00
C SER A 340 -10.55 -19.85 -2.77
N SER A 341 -10.28 -20.48 -1.62
CA SER A 341 -9.02 -21.24 -1.45
C SER A 341 -8.83 -22.33 -2.50
N THR A 342 -9.92 -22.91 -3.00
CA THR A 342 -9.91 -23.90 -4.10
C THR A 342 -9.66 -23.21 -5.46
N THR A 343 -10.13 -22.00 -5.65
CA THR A 343 -9.95 -21.24 -6.90
C THR A 343 -8.54 -20.69 -7.04
N TRP A 344 -7.91 -20.29 -5.93
CA TRP A 344 -6.53 -19.86 -5.91
C TRP A 344 -5.55 -20.97 -6.29
N LYS A 345 -5.75 -22.18 -5.76
CA LYS A 345 -4.95 -23.35 -6.13
C LYS A 345 -5.14 -23.81 -7.59
N ARG A 346 -6.28 -23.45 -8.21
CA ARG A 346 -6.57 -23.85 -9.60
C ARG A 346 -6.09 -22.88 -10.66
N ASN A 347 -6.08 -21.59 -10.42
CA ASN A 347 -5.87 -20.59 -11.49
C ASN A 347 -4.49 -19.94 -11.49
N GLY A 348 -3.61 -20.22 -10.52
CA GLY A 348 -2.19 -19.82 -10.54
C GLY A 348 -1.87 -18.34 -10.75
N ILE A 349 -2.85 -17.49 -11.02
CA ILE A 349 -2.69 -16.08 -11.34
C ILE A 349 -3.94 -15.34 -10.91
N SER A 350 -3.99 -14.91 -9.68
CA SER A 350 -4.88 -13.83 -9.27
C SER A 350 -4.26 -13.11 -8.09
N THR A 351 -3.57 -12.05 -8.40
CA THR A 351 -3.08 -11.10 -7.42
C THR A 351 -4.26 -10.37 -6.81
N SER A 352 -4.73 -10.84 -5.69
CA SER A 352 -5.76 -10.16 -4.92
C SER A 352 -5.26 -10.03 -3.50
N SER A 353 -5.20 -8.82 -3.06
CA SER A 353 -4.97 -8.51 -1.65
C SER A 353 -6.07 -9.10 -0.79
N CYS A 354 -5.68 -9.64 0.29
CA CYS A 354 -6.58 -10.26 1.23
C CYS A 354 -6.63 -9.51 2.57
N THR A 355 -7.81 -9.05 2.94
CA THR A 355 -8.18 -9.04 4.36
C THR A 355 -9.22 -10.13 4.53
N ILE A 356 -8.92 -11.16 5.31
CA ILE A 356 -9.79 -12.29 5.54
C ILE A 356 -10.36 -12.16 6.95
N LYS A 357 -11.69 -12.06 7.07
CA LYS A 357 -12.40 -12.32 8.32
C LYS A 357 -13.18 -13.61 8.21
N PRO A 358 -13.24 -14.45 9.26
CA PRO A 358 -14.15 -15.56 9.28
C PRO A 358 -15.58 -15.06 9.48
N TYR A 359 -16.49 -15.71 8.83
CA TYR A 359 -17.89 -15.74 9.21
C TYR A 359 -18.07 -16.56 10.49
N GLY A 360 -18.97 -16.11 11.35
CA GLY A 360 -19.60 -16.95 12.32
C GLY A 360 -19.31 -16.61 13.77
N SER A 361 -20.18 -16.22 14.42
CA SER A 361 -21.39 -16.59 15.15
C SER A 361 -21.98 -15.37 15.78
#